data_0e45e955f922ac5cf241b304160b73e1
#
_entry.id   0e45e955f922ac5cf241b304160b73e1
#
_cell.length_a   1.000
_cell.length_b   1.000
_cell.length_c   1.000
_cell.angle_alpha   90.00
_cell.angle_beta   90.00
_cell.angle_gamma   90.00
#
_symmetry.space_group_name_H-M   'P 1'
#
loop_
_entity.id
_entity.type
_entity.pdbx_description
1 polymer ?
#
loop_
_entity_poly.entity_id
_entity_poly.type
_entity_poly.pdbx_seq_one_letter_code
_entity_poly.pdbx_strand_id
1 'polypeptide(L)'
;MMGLINKILYYFDMMLVSINNTEGSLVKIENDLGKTKEVATKVVQISLAISEIVVLLYKVYGVFLNTSTVIQGGALGVNDDKNNSYKAMEDLQKNVDIELLQAVLEDSTTVPDSFIDKLHADVEAYKDKLNSRIEARGDN
;
A
#
# COMPACT_ATOMS: atom_id res chain seq x y z
N MET A 1 -15.71 3.20 -3.29
CA MET A 1 -14.87 2.14 -2.75
C MET A 1 -14.50 1.08 -3.75
N MET A 2 -15.46 0.65 -4.55
CA MET A 2 -15.12 -0.25 -5.66
C MET A 2 -14.06 0.36 -6.57
N GLY A 3 -14.12 1.68 -6.80
CA GLY A 3 -13.12 2.34 -7.62
C GLY A 3 -11.71 2.24 -7.07
N LEU A 4 -11.55 2.33 -5.75
CA LEU A 4 -10.22 2.23 -5.13
C LEU A 4 -9.67 0.81 -5.23
N ILE A 5 -10.50 -0.19 -4.96
CA ILE A 5 -10.10 -1.58 -5.09
C ILE A 5 -9.69 -1.89 -6.53
N ASN A 6 -10.45 -1.39 -7.49
CA ASN A 6 -10.16 -1.57 -8.90
C ASN A 6 -8.83 -0.92 -9.29
N LYS A 7 -8.52 0.26 -8.72
CA LYS A 7 -7.22 0.90 -8.96
C LYS A 7 -6.07 0.08 -8.41
N ILE A 8 -6.23 -0.49 -7.23
CA ILE A 8 -5.19 -1.34 -6.65
C ILE A 8 -4.95 -2.56 -7.53
N LEU A 9 -6.01 -3.21 -7.99
CA LEU A 9 -5.90 -4.34 -8.90
C LEU A 9 -5.26 -3.95 -10.22
N TYR A 10 -5.61 -2.75 -10.73
CA TYR A 10 -4.99 -2.22 -11.93
C TYR A 10 -3.48 -2.04 -11.77
N TYR A 11 -3.05 -1.51 -10.63
CA TYR A 11 -1.62 -1.33 -10.36
C TYR A 11 -0.89 -2.67 -10.24
N PHE A 12 -1.52 -3.68 -9.66
CA PHE A 12 -0.97 -5.03 -9.64
C PHE A 12 -0.76 -5.56 -11.06
N ASP A 13 -1.76 -5.39 -11.91
CA ASP A 13 -1.66 -5.84 -13.30
C ASP A 13 -0.55 -5.10 -14.05
N MET A 14 -0.45 -3.79 -13.83
CA MET A 14 0.63 -2.99 -14.43
C MET A 14 2.00 -3.47 -13.97
N MET A 15 2.14 -3.82 -12.70
CA MET A 15 3.38 -4.34 -12.16
C MET A 15 3.75 -5.68 -12.80
N LEU A 16 2.81 -6.58 -12.93
CA LEU A 16 3.03 -7.87 -13.56
C LEU A 16 3.46 -7.72 -15.01
N VAL A 17 2.81 -6.81 -15.73
CA VAL A 17 3.17 -6.50 -17.11
C VAL A 17 4.59 -5.95 -17.18
N SER A 18 4.97 -5.05 -16.28
CA SER A 18 6.29 -4.44 -16.31
C SER A 18 7.40 -5.44 -15.95
N ILE A 19 7.10 -6.41 -15.09
CA ILE A 19 8.06 -7.47 -14.77
C ILE A 19 8.36 -8.32 -16.02
N ASN A 20 7.32 -8.60 -16.79
CA ASN A 20 7.47 -9.46 -17.97
C ASN A 20 8.00 -8.71 -19.19
N ASN A 21 8.25 -7.36 -19.21
CA ASN A 21 8.43 -6.71 -20.23
C ASN A 21 8.82 -5.45 -20.61
N THR A 22 8.88 -4.99 -21.26
CA THR A 22 9.17 -4.29 -22.46
C THR A 22 8.94 -2.81 -22.28
N GLU A 23 9.72 -2.06 -23.02
CA GLU A 23 9.58 -0.60 -23.07
C GLU A 23 8.15 -0.15 -23.37
N GLY A 24 7.45 -0.88 -24.21
CA GLY A 24 6.07 -0.54 -24.56
C GLY A 24 5.13 -0.54 -23.34
N SER A 25 5.28 -1.53 -22.49
CA SER A 25 4.48 -1.63 -21.26
C SER A 25 4.81 -0.50 -20.29
N LEU A 26 6.08 -0.15 -20.18
CA LEU A 26 6.52 0.94 -19.31
C LEU A 26 6.02 2.29 -19.81
N VAL A 27 6.03 2.51 -21.11
CA VAL A 27 5.47 3.73 -21.72
C VAL A 27 3.98 3.84 -21.42
N LYS A 28 3.27 2.72 -21.48
CA LYS A 28 1.84 2.72 -21.16
C LYS A 28 1.60 3.12 -19.70
N ILE A 29 2.41 2.61 -18.76
CA ILE A 29 2.32 2.98 -17.36
C ILE A 29 2.54 4.49 -17.19
N GLU A 30 3.56 5.05 -17.81
CA GLU A 30 3.81 6.48 -17.77
C GLU A 30 2.63 7.27 -18.27
N ASN A 31 2.06 6.88 -19.40
CA ASN A 31 0.93 7.59 -20.00
C ASN A 31 -0.32 7.50 -19.13
N ASP A 32 -0.62 6.32 -18.62
CA ASP A 32 -1.84 6.11 -17.84
C ASP A 32 -1.78 6.80 -16.47
N LEU A 33 -0.61 6.86 -15.86
CA LEU A 33 -0.44 7.46 -14.55
C LEU A 33 -0.01 8.91 -14.60
N GLY A 34 0.33 9.42 -15.78
CA GLY A 34 0.78 10.81 -15.94
C GLY A 34 2.07 11.11 -15.20
N LYS A 35 2.91 10.11 -15.00
CA LYS A 35 4.17 10.22 -14.26
C LYS A 35 5.30 9.62 -15.06
N THR A 36 6.54 9.99 -14.72
CA THR A 36 7.70 9.34 -15.31
C THR A 36 7.70 7.86 -14.94
N LYS A 37 8.38 7.06 -15.72
CA LYS A 37 8.53 5.63 -15.50
C LYS A 37 8.98 5.32 -14.06
N GLU A 38 9.97 6.07 -13.59
CA GLU A 38 10.50 5.88 -12.23
C GLU A 38 9.43 6.11 -11.16
N VAL A 39 8.70 7.21 -11.27
CA VAL A 39 7.68 7.55 -10.28
C VAL A 39 6.47 6.62 -10.42
N ALA A 40 6.08 6.27 -11.62
CA ALA A 40 4.99 5.32 -11.85
C ALA A 40 5.31 3.97 -11.22
N THR A 41 6.56 3.51 -11.32
CA THR A 41 6.99 2.28 -10.68
C THR A 41 6.82 2.36 -9.16
N LYS A 42 7.16 3.49 -8.55
CA LYS A 42 6.97 3.68 -7.11
C LYS A 42 5.50 3.62 -6.72
N VAL A 43 4.60 4.18 -7.52
CA VAL A 43 3.16 4.08 -7.25
C VAL A 43 2.70 2.62 -7.22
N VAL A 44 3.16 1.82 -8.18
CA VAL A 44 2.84 0.39 -8.20
C VAL A 44 3.42 -0.32 -6.97
N GLN A 45 4.65 -0.01 -6.62
CA GLN A 45 5.30 -0.62 -5.45
C GLN A 45 4.60 -0.23 -4.14
N ILE A 46 4.07 0.99 -4.04
CA ILE A 46 3.26 1.41 -2.89
C ILE A 46 2.03 0.51 -2.76
N SER A 47 1.33 0.25 -3.87
CA SER A 47 0.16 -0.62 -3.87
C SER A 47 0.49 -2.02 -3.38
N LEU A 48 1.59 -2.58 -3.87
CA LEU A 48 2.05 -3.91 -3.45
C LEU A 48 2.43 -3.93 -1.98
N ALA A 49 3.16 -2.91 -1.53
CA ALA A 49 3.60 -2.81 -0.14
C ALA A 49 2.41 -2.77 0.82
N ILE A 50 1.36 -2.02 0.48
CA ILE A 50 0.16 -1.96 1.32
C ILE A 50 -0.52 -3.32 1.42
N SER A 51 -0.59 -4.08 0.34
CA SER A 51 -1.15 -5.42 0.38
C SER A 51 -0.34 -6.34 1.31
N GLU A 52 0.98 -6.24 1.27
CA GLU A 52 1.83 -7.00 2.17
C GLU A 52 1.67 -6.56 3.62
N ILE A 53 1.57 -5.25 3.86
CA ILE A 53 1.37 -4.68 5.20
C ILE A 53 0.09 -5.23 5.83
N VAL A 54 -0.98 -5.33 5.06
CA VAL A 54 -2.24 -5.89 5.57
C VAL A 54 -2.03 -7.32 6.10
N VAL A 55 -1.29 -8.15 5.38
CA VAL A 55 -0.97 -9.51 5.81
C VAL A 55 -0.08 -9.50 7.05
N LEU A 56 0.91 -8.63 7.08
CA LEU A 56 1.82 -8.52 8.22
C LEU A 56 1.11 -8.02 9.48
N LEU A 57 0.17 -7.10 9.32
CA LEU A 57 -0.65 -6.64 10.45
C LEU A 57 -1.50 -7.78 11.02
N TYR A 58 -2.02 -8.65 10.16
CA TYR A 58 -2.70 -9.84 10.64
C TYR A 58 -1.76 -10.72 11.48
N LYS A 59 -0.54 -10.93 11.00
CA LYS A 59 0.43 -11.73 11.73
C LYS A 59 0.81 -11.13 13.09
N VAL A 60 0.88 -9.80 13.18
CA VAL A 60 1.28 -9.12 14.42
C VAL A 60 0.11 -8.97 15.39
N TYR A 61 -1.06 -8.58 14.90
CA TYR A 61 -2.20 -8.21 15.74
C TYR A 61 -3.35 -9.21 15.74
N GLY A 62 -3.31 -10.20 14.85
CA GLY A 62 -4.38 -11.19 14.75
C GLY A 62 -5.66 -10.65 14.13
N VAL A 63 -5.60 -9.48 13.48
CA VAL A 63 -6.77 -8.82 12.90
C VAL A 63 -6.56 -8.65 11.42
N PHE A 64 -7.51 -9.09 10.62
CA PHE A 64 -7.45 -8.90 9.17
C PHE A 64 -8.13 -7.59 8.78
N LEU A 65 -7.32 -6.62 8.37
CA LEU A 65 -7.81 -5.36 7.83
C LEU A 65 -7.71 -5.48 6.30
N ASN A 66 -8.84 -5.35 5.61
CA ASN A 66 -8.76 -5.35 4.16
C ASN A 66 -8.27 -3.99 3.66
N THR A 67 -7.88 -3.93 2.39
CA THR A 67 -7.30 -2.70 1.84
C THR A 67 -8.27 -1.53 1.89
N SER A 68 -9.56 -1.78 1.68
CA SER A 68 -10.58 -0.73 1.77
C SER A 68 -10.67 -0.15 3.18
N THR A 69 -10.59 -1.01 4.19
CA THR A 69 -10.62 -0.58 5.59
C THR A 69 -9.41 0.31 5.90
N VAL A 70 -8.24 -0.09 5.43
CA VAL A 70 -7.00 0.67 5.63
C VAL A 70 -7.13 2.06 5.02
N ILE A 71 -7.58 2.13 3.78
CA ILE A 71 -7.67 3.38 3.03
C ILE A 71 -8.70 4.33 3.64
N GLN A 72 -9.80 3.80 4.16
CA GLN A 72 -10.84 4.62 4.78
C GLN A 72 -10.45 5.12 6.16
N GLY A 73 -9.35 4.60 6.70
CA GLY A 73 -8.93 4.97 8.05
C GLY A 73 -9.86 4.44 9.12
N GLY A 74 -10.74 3.51 8.76
CA GLY A 74 -11.73 2.99 9.68
C GLY A 74 -11.24 1.72 10.35
N ALA A 75 -11.57 1.55 11.62
CA ALA A 75 -11.28 0.34 12.35
C ALA A 75 -12.41 -0.66 12.19
N LEU A 76 -12.92 -0.80 10.99
CA LEU A 76 -13.97 -1.77 10.71
C LEU A 76 -13.30 -3.12 10.51
N GLY A 77 -12.76 -3.62 11.59
CA GLY A 77 -12.10 -4.90 11.58
C GLY A 77 -13.09 -5.99 11.23
N VAL A 78 -12.61 -6.94 10.51
CA VAL A 78 -13.41 -8.07 10.09
C VAL A 78 -13.57 -9.06 11.22
N ASN A 79 -12.85 -8.82 12.30
CA ASN A 79 -12.89 -9.74 13.37
C ASN A 79 -13.44 -9.07 14.63
N ASP A 80 -13.78 -9.84 15.61
CA ASP A 80 -14.51 -9.36 16.77
C ASP A 80 -13.66 -8.58 17.77
N ASP A 81 -12.36 -8.59 17.63
CA ASP A 81 -11.50 -7.92 18.58
C ASP A 81 -11.25 -6.47 18.16
N LYS A 82 -12.16 -5.61 18.59
CA LYS A 82 -12.05 -4.18 18.27
C LYS A 82 -10.79 -3.54 18.81
N ASN A 83 -10.34 -3.99 19.98
CA ASN A 83 -9.14 -3.44 20.59
C ASN A 83 -7.91 -3.68 19.73
N ASN A 84 -7.76 -4.89 19.21
CA ASN A 84 -6.65 -5.20 18.32
C ASN A 84 -6.78 -4.48 16.97
N SER A 85 -8.01 -4.30 16.48
CA SER A 85 -8.24 -3.52 15.27
C SER A 85 -7.78 -2.08 15.44
N TYR A 86 -8.10 -1.45 16.56
CA TYR A 86 -7.67 -0.09 16.85
C TYR A 86 -6.16 0.00 16.98
N LYS A 87 -5.54 -0.96 17.63
CA LYS A 87 -4.07 -0.99 17.77
C LYS A 87 -3.39 -1.12 16.42
N ALA A 88 -3.91 -1.99 15.56
CA ALA A 88 -3.36 -2.18 14.21
C ALA A 88 -3.48 -0.91 13.39
N MET A 89 -4.64 -0.27 13.40
CA MET A 89 -4.86 0.98 12.66
C MET A 89 -4.02 2.12 13.22
N GLU A 90 -3.91 2.22 14.54
CA GLU A 90 -3.08 3.25 15.17
C GLU A 90 -1.62 3.09 14.77
N ASP A 91 -1.12 1.86 14.79
CA ASP A 91 0.27 1.59 14.40
C ASP A 91 0.50 1.94 12.93
N LEU A 92 -0.42 1.56 12.07
CA LEU A 92 -0.35 1.90 10.64
C LEU A 92 -0.33 3.42 10.45
N GLN A 93 -1.23 4.13 11.10
CA GLN A 93 -1.34 5.58 10.94
C GLN A 93 -0.13 6.34 11.47
N LYS A 94 0.57 5.78 12.43
CA LYS A 94 1.82 6.37 12.93
C LYS A 94 2.96 6.27 11.93
N ASN A 95 2.89 5.31 11.03
CA ASN A 95 3.98 5.01 10.11
C ASN A 95 3.69 5.41 8.67
N VAL A 96 2.42 5.48 8.30
CA VAL A 96 2.00 5.78 6.93
C VAL A 96 0.94 6.87 6.95
N ASP A 97 1.12 7.89 6.13
CA ASP A 97 0.12 8.95 5.94
C ASP A 97 -1.01 8.39 5.09
N ILE A 98 -2.12 8.04 5.73
CA ILE A 98 -3.26 7.40 5.07
C ILE A 98 -3.94 8.35 4.07
N GLU A 99 -4.03 9.64 4.40
CA GLU A 99 -4.62 10.61 3.46
C GLU A 99 -3.80 10.71 2.18
N LEU A 100 -2.48 10.74 2.33
CA LEU A 100 -1.58 10.77 1.18
C LEU A 100 -1.67 9.46 0.39
N LEU A 101 -1.73 8.33 1.07
CA LEU A 101 -1.90 7.03 0.43
C LEU A 101 -3.18 7.01 -0.40
N GLN A 102 -4.27 7.48 0.17
CA GLN A 102 -5.54 7.54 -0.54
C GLN A 102 -5.44 8.42 -1.79
N ALA A 103 -4.82 9.60 -1.65
CA ALA A 103 -4.64 10.51 -2.78
C ALA A 103 -3.83 9.87 -3.91
N VAL A 104 -2.74 9.20 -3.57
CA VAL A 104 -1.88 8.54 -4.56
C VAL A 104 -2.63 7.42 -5.27
N LEU A 105 -3.37 6.60 -4.53
CA LEU A 105 -4.09 5.47 -5.12
C LEU A 105 -5.32 5.91 -5.91
N GLU A 106 -5.94 7.03 -5.55
CA GLU A 106 -7.09 7.55 -6.31
C GLU A 106 -6.66 8.29 -7.57
N ASP A 107 -5.66 9.16 -7.46
CA ASP A 107 -5.18 9.93 -8.59
C ASP A 107 -3.77 10.44 -8.35
N SER A 108 -2.79 9.62 -8.72
CA SER A 108 -1.38 9.96 -8.53
C SER A 108 -0.95 11.18 -9.34
N THR A 109 -1.71 11.56 -10.38
CA THR A 109 -1.34 12.70 -11.21
C THR A 109 -1.44 14.02 -10.45
N THR A 110 -2.27 14.07 -9.41
CA THR A 110 -2.47 15.28 -8.62
C THR A 110 -1.49 15.41 -7.46
N VAL A 111 -0.67 14.39 -7.23
CA VAL A 111 0.26 14.35 -6.10
C VAL A 111 1.67 14.65 -6.57
N PRO A 112 2.37 15.61 -5.95
CA PRO A 112 3.77 15.90 -6.32
C PRO A 112 4.65 14.67 -6.17
N ASP A 113 5.62 14.53 -7.06
CA ASP A 113 6.52 13.39 -7.09
C ASP A 113 7.28 13.20 -5.77
N SER A 114 7.67 14.30 -5.12
CA SER A 114 8.38 14.23 -3.84
C SER A 114 7.53 13.57 -2.75
N PHE A 115 6.21 13.76 -2.79
CA PHE A 115 5.30 13.12 -1.82
C PHE A 115 5.16 11.63 -2.13
N ILE A 116 5.14 11.27 -3.40
CA ILE A 116 5.12 9.86 -3.79
C ILE A 116 6.40 9.16 -3.34
N ASP A 117 7.55 9.81 -3.51
CA ASP A 117 8.83 9.28 -3.06
C ASP A 117 8.84 9.06 -1.54
N LYS A 118 8.32 10.03 -0.80
CA LYS A 118 8.24 9.93 0.66
C LYS A 118 7.31 8.81 1.08
N LEU A 119 6.15 8.72 0.48
CA LEU A 119 5.18 7.67 0.79
C LEU A 119 5.76 6.28 0.50
N HIS A 120 6.45 6.14 -0.62
CA HIS A 120 7.10 4.89 -0.98
C HIS A 120 8.13 4.49 0.09
N ALA A 121 8.95 5.43 0.51
CA ALA A 121 9.93 5.16 1.57
C ALA A 121 9.25 4.77 2.89
N ASP A 122 8.17 5.45 3.25
CA ASP A 122 7.45 5.18 4.49
C ASP A 122 6.81 3.78 4.50
N VAL A 123 6.16 3.39 3.40
CA VAL A 123 5.52 2.06 3.36
C VAL A 123 6.56 0.94 3.34
N GLU A 124 7.68 1.13 2.66
CA GLU A 124 8.76 0.14 2.67
C GLU A 124 9.39 0.00 4.05
N ALA A 125 9.62 1.13 4.72
CA ALA A 125 10.18 1.12 6.07
C ALA A 125 9.22 0.45 7.07
N TYR A 126 7.94 0.70 6.94
CA TYR A 126 6.95 0.08 7.83
C TYR A 126 6.85 -1.42 7.58
N LYS A 127 6.87 -1.84 6.33
CA LYS A 127 6.89 -3.25 5.99
C LYS A 127 8.08 -3.96 6.64
N ASP A 128 9.26 -3.38 6.56
CA ASP A 128 10.46 -3.94 7.17
C ASP A 128 10.36 -3.99 8.70
N LYS A 129 9.78 -2.95 9.30
CA LYS A 129 9.55 -2.89 10.75
C LYS A 129 8.63 -4.01 11.21
N LEU A 130 7.55 -4.26 10.48
CA LEU A 130 6.64 -5.34 10.80
C LEU A 130 7.29 -6.71 10.65
N ASN A 131 8.07 -6.90 9.60
CA ASN A 131 8.83 -8.14 9.41
C ASN A 131 9.81 -8.38 10.56
N SER A 132 10.48 -7.32 11.01
CA SER A 132 11.40 -7.43 12.15
C SER A 132 10.69 -7.84 13.43
N ARG A 133 9.49 -7.33 13.67
CA ARG A 133 8.68 -7.73 14.84
C ARG A 133 8.31 -9.21 14.77
N ILE A 134 7.94 -9.69 13.60
CA ILE A 134 7.56 -11.09 13.41
C ILE A 134 8.77 -12.00 13.64
N GLU A 135 9.92 -11.64 13.10
CA GLU A 135 11.14 -12.38 13.28
C GLU A 135 11.55 -12.42 14.76
N ALA A 136 11.46 -11.30 15.47
CA ALA A 136 11.79 -11.22 16.88
C ALA A 136 10.92 -12.12 17.73
N ARG A 137 9.69 -12.39 17.29
CA ARG A 137 8.76 -13.29 18.00
C ARG A 137 8.93 -14.74 17.59
N GLY A 138 9.76 -15.03 16.58
CA GLY A 138 9.93 -16.37 16.07
C GLY A 138 8.75 -16.89 15.26
N ASP A 139 7.95 -16.00 14.69
CA ASP A 139 6.73 -16.34 13.97
C ASP A 139 6.93 -16.52 12.46
N ASN A 140 8.07 -16.87 12.02
CA ASN A 140 8.36 -17.04 10.60
C ASN A 140 7.74 -18.29 10.00
#